data_fae48c8e6bec304d67e932dd70272322
#
_entry.id   fae48c8e6bec304d67e932dd70272322
#
_cell.length_a   1.000
_cell.length_b   1.000
_cell.length_c   1.000
_cell.angle_alpha   90.00
_cell.angle_beta   90.00
_cell.angle_gamma   90.00
#
_symmetry.space_group_name_H-M   'P 1'
#
loop_
_entity.id
_entity.type
_entity.pdbx_description
1 polymer ?
#
loop_
_entity_poly.entity_id
_entity_poly.type
_entity_poly.pdbx_seq_one_letter_code
_entity_poly.pdbx_strand_id
1 'polypeptide(L)'
;MGGIEHVARGVIADLEAKLPRQRKTQRGKLGLLVASMLEVRSANLMDLAASLPRPCALVSKRYQWIERFLANPLVDVDALMAPYGREVLAQLARHGARVVVMIDQSKASDRHQMVMLSARVGGRALPLAWRVKETQGAIGFAEQREALEAVLAMLPEGLTPVLM
;
A
#
# COMPACT_ATOMS: atom_id res chain seq x y z
N MET A 1 -6.94 26.97 5.58
CA MET A 1 -6.95 25.64 4.91
C MET A 1 -6.08 24.72 5.74
N GLY A 2 -6.61 23.66 6.28
CA GLY A 2 -5.87 22.75 7.15
C GLY A 2 -4.73 22.02 6.42
N GLY A 3 -3.66 21.65 7.14
CA GLY A 3 -2.49 20.95 6.60
C GLY A 3 -2.86 19.66 5.84
N ILE A 4 -3.79 18.88 6.39
CA ILE A 4 -4.26 17.62 5.78
C ILE A 4 -4.89 17.83 4.39
N GLU A 5 -5.70 18.87 4.21
CA GLU A 5 -6.34 19.16 2.91
C GLU A 5 -5.32 19.57 1.84
N HIS A 6 -4.27 20.27 2.23
CA HIS A 6 -3.19 20.63 1.33
C HIS A 6 -2.40 19.39 0.89
N VAL A 7 -2.00 18.56 1.82
CA VAL A 7 -1.31 17.29 1.53
C VAL A 7 -2.21 16.36 0.70
N ALA A 8 -3.50 16.26 1.04
CA ALA A 8 -4.45 15.44 0.29
C ALA A 8 -4.53 15.84 -1.18
N ARG A 9 -4.53 17.14 -1.50
CA ARG A 9 -4.52 17.58 -2.91
C ARG A 9 -3.28 17.11 -3.66
N GLY A 10 -2.09 17.19 -3.04
CA GLY A 10 -0.85 16.68 -3.64
C GLY A 10 -0.91 15.18 -3.90
N VAL A 11 -1.36 14.40 -2.90
CA VAL A 11 -1.52 12.95 -3.03
C VAL A 11 -2.57 12.60 -4.10
N ILE A 12 -3.70 13.30 -4.15
CA ILE A 12 -4.74 13.07 -5.16
C ILE A 12 -4.19 13.35 -6.56
N ALA A 13 -3.45 14.41 -6.76
CA ALA A 13 -2.84 14.75 -8.05
C ALA A 13 -1.85 13.67 -8.51
N ASP A 14 -1.00 13.15 -7.61
CA ASP A 14 -0.11 12.03 -7.90
C ASP A 14 -0.88 10.75 -8.24
N LEU A 15 -1.93 10.43 -7.48
CA LEU A 15 -2.83 9.30 -7.77
C LEU A 15 -3.56 9.46 -9.11
N GLU A 16 -3.93 10.68 -9.51
CA GLU A 16 -4.55 10.94 -10.82
C GLU A 16 -3.59 10.68 -11.97
N ALA A 17 -2.34 11.07 -11.82
CA ALA A 17 -1.31 10.82 -12.82
C ALA A 17 -0.96 9.32 -12.94
N LYS A 18 -0.81 8.62 -11.82
CA LYS A 18 -0.37 7.21 -11.78
C LYS A 18 -1.49 6.20 -11.97
N LEU A 19 -2.73 6.56 -11.59
CA LEU A 19 -3.89 5.66 -11.58
C LEU A 19 -5.09 6.27 -12.33
N PRO A 20 -4.96 6.65 -13.61
CA PRO A 20 -6.01 7.35 -14.35
C PRO A 20 -7.30 6.52 -14.48
N ARG A 21 -7.19 5.18 -14.48
CA ARG A 21 -8.34 4.25 -14.57
C ARG A 21 -9.09 4.07 -13.25
N GLN A 22 -8.47 4.42 -12.11
CA GLN A 22 -9.12 4.32 -10.80
C GLN A 22 -10.22 5.38 -10.68
N ARG A 23 -11.36 5.02 -10.09
CA ARG A 23 -12.48 5.94 -9.91
C ARG A 23 -12.06 7.19 -9.12
N LYS A 24 -12.44 8.37 -9.58
CA LYS A 24 -12.13 9.65 -8.93
C LYS A 24 -12.49 9.66 -7.44
N THR A 25 -13.66 9.10 -7.10
CA THR A 25 -14.11 9.02 -5.70
C THR A 25 -13.20 8.16 -4.82
N GLN A 26 -12.59 7.10 -5.37
CA GLN A 26 -11.66 6.24 -4.62
C GLN A 26 -10.30 6.93 -4.46
N ARG A 27 -9.77 7.57 -5.52
CA ARG A 27 -8.55 8.39 -5.44
C ARG A 27 -8.70 9.49 -4.39
N GLY A 28 -9.83 10.20 -4.39
CA GLY A 28 -10.12 11.24 -3.39
C GLY A 28 -10.16 10.70 -1.96
N LYS A 29 -10.78 9.53 -1.74
CA LYS A 29 -10.82 8.88 -0.42
C LYS A 29 -9.45 8.42 0.03
N LEU A 30 -8.69 7.76 -0.86
CA LEU A 30 -7.34 7.28 -0.59
C LEU A 30 -6.40 8.45 -0.28
N GLY A 31 -6.42 9.51 -1.10
CA GLY A 31 -5.59 10.69 -0.88
C GLY A 31 -5.87 11.38 0.45
N LEU A 32 -7.14 11.45 0.85
CA LEU A 32 -7.52 12.01 2.14
C LEU A 32 -7.02 11.13 3.31
N LEU A 33 -7.15 9.80 3.18
CA LEU A 33 -6.69 8.85 4.20
C LEU A 33 -5.17 8.89 4.34
N VAL A 34 -4.43 8.86 3.22
CA VAL A 34 -2.96 8.96 3.22
C VAL A 34 -2.49 10.28 3.83
N ALA A 35 -3.11 11.40 3.47
CA ALA A 35 -2.78 12.70 4.06
C ALA A 35 -3.02 12.73 5.58
N SER A 36 -4.11 12.13 6.04
CA SER A 36 -4.38 11.99 7.48
C SER A 36 -3.32 11.14 8.18
N MET A 37 -2.90 10.01 7.57
CA MET A 37 -1.82 9.17 8.11
C MET A 37 -0.49 9.94 8.24
N LEU A 38 -0.14 10.72 7.23
CA LEU A 38 1.08 11.53 7.24
C LEU A 38 1.05 12.60 8.34
N GLU A 39 -0.09 13.25 8.52
CA GLU A 39 -0.27 14.31 9.51
C GLU A 39 -0.20 13.76 10.95
N VAL A 40 -0.95 12.70 11.24
CA VAL A 40 -1.00 12.13 12.59
C VAL A 40 0.12 11.13 12.87
N ARG A 41 0.88 10.73 11.85
CA ARG A 41 1.97 9.73 11.94
C ARG A 41 1.51 8.41 12.56
N SER A 42 0.27 8.03 12.30
CA SER A 42 -0.36 6.81 12.81
C SER A 42 -1.14 6.12 11.71
N ALA A 43 -1.16 4.78 11.75
CA ALA A 43 -2.05 3.93 10.94
C ALA A 43 -3.24 3.41 11.77
N ASN A 44 -3.36 3.82 13.03
CA ASN A 44 -4.49 3.46 13.88
C ASN A 44 -5.78 4.09 13.36
N LEU A 45 -6.80 3.28 13.09
CA LEU A 45 -8.04 3.76 12.48
C LEU A 45 -8.80 4.76 13.35
N MET A 46 -8.68 4.69 14.68
CA MET A 46 -9.31 5.66 15.59
C MET A 46 -8.61 7.02 15.50
N ASP A 47 -7.27 7.04 15.46
CA ASP A 47 -6.50 8.27 15.30
C ASP A 47 -6.82 8.94 13.94
N LEU A 48 -6.87 8.13 12.88
CA LEU A 48 -7.27 8.59 11.56
C LEU A 48 -8.70 9.13 11.55
N ALA A 49 -9.65 8.44 12.18
CA ALA A 49 -11.03 8.90 12.28
C ALA A 49 -11.16 10.21 13.08
N ALA A 50 -10.32 10.39 14.12
CA ALA A 50 -10.31 11.62 14.88
C ALA A 50 -9.81 12.82 14.06
N SER A 51 -8.78 12.62 13.23
CA SER A 51 -8.13 13.68 12.44
C SER A 51 -8.76 13.94 11.07
N LEU A 52 -9.55 12.99 10.54
CA LEU A 52 -10.08 13.04 9.17
C LEU A 52 -10.93 14.30 8.94
N PRO A 53 -10.58 15.19 8.00
CA PRO A 53 -11.30 16.44 7.74
C PRO A 53 -12.59 16.16 6.94
N ARG A 54 -13.59 15.62 7.61
CA ARG A 54 -14.90 15.35 7.04
C ARG A 54 -15.97 16.12 7.81
N PRO A 55 -16.99 16.65 7.13
CA PRO A 55 -18.10 17.36 7.74
C PRO A 55 -19.06 16.41 8.48
N CYS A 56 -18.49 15.62 9.40
CA CYS A 56 -19.21 14.70 10.25
C CYS A 56 -18.64 14.82 11.67
N ALA A 57 -19.45 15.29 12.60
CA ALA A 57 -19.02 15.55 13.97
C ALA A 57 -18.62 14.26 14.73
N LEU A 58 -19.28 13.14 14.41
CA LEU A 58 -19.08 11.88 15.14
C LEU A 58 -17.87 11.10 14.61
N VAL A 59 -16.87 10.90 15.46
CA VAL A 59 -15.67 10.09 15.17
C VAL A 59 -16.05 8.68 14.75
N SER A 60 -17.05 8.06 15.39
CA SER A 60 -17.53 6.72 15.03
C SER A 60 -18.04 6.62 13.59
N LYS A 61 -18.65 7.66 13.06
CA LYS A 61 -19.10 7.69 11.65
C LYS A 61 -17.94 7.85 10.68
N ARG A 62 -16.90 8.59 11.07
CA ARG A 62 -15.65 8.70 10.30
C ARG A 62 -14.89 7.37 10.32
N TYR A 63 -14.84 6.70 11.45
CA TYR A 63 -14.28 5.34 11.59
C TYR A 63 -14.99 4.35 10.65
N GLN A 64 -16.32 4.25 10.70
CA GLN A 64 -17.11 3.40 9.82
C GLN A 64 -16.89 3.72 8.33
N TRP A 65 -16.63 4.99 8.00
CA TRP A 65 -16.33 5.36 6.62
C TRP A 65 -14.97 4.81 6.17
N ILE A 66 -13.94 4.85 7.04
CA ILE A 66 -12.63 4.25 6.77
C ILE A 66 -12.79 2.74 6.57
N GLU A 67 -13.46 2.04 7.49
CA GLU A 67 -13.69 0.60 7.38
C GLU A 67 -14.37 0.21 6.06
N ARG A 68 -15.45 0.92 5.69
CA ARG A 68 -16.14 0.67 4.40
C ARG A 68 -15.26 0.95 3.19
N PHE A 69 -14.36 1.90 3.28
CA PHE A 69 -13.42 2.17 2.21
C PHE A 69 -12.38 1.04 2.09
N LEU A 70 -11.80 0.61 3.20
CA LEU A 70 -10.82 -0.47 3.22
C LEU A 70 -11.41 -1.83 2.83
N ALA A 71 -12.68 -2.08 3.18
CA ALA A 71 -13.40 -3.30 2.81
C ALA A 71 -13.98 -3.25 1.38
N ASN A 72 -13.76 -2.18 0.62
CA ASN A 72 -14.33 -2.05 -0.71
C ASN A 72 -13.60 -2.93 -1.72
N PRO A 73 -14.25 -3.94 -2.34
CA PRO A 73 -13.61 -4.85 -3.29
C PRO A 73 -13.13 -4.17 -4.58
N LEU A 74 -13.55 -2.94 -4.83
CA LEU A 74 -13.07 -2.14 -5.97
C LEU A 74 -11.74 -1.42 -5.66
N VAL A 75 -11.21 -1.55 -4.46
CA VAL A 75 -9.87 -1.08 -4.08
C VAL A 75 -8.91 -2.24 -4.27
N ASP A 76 -8.37 -2.36 -5.48
CA ASP A 76 -7.35 -3.35 -5.82
C ASP A 76 -5.99 -2.84 -5.36
N VAL A 77 -5.45 -3.47 -4.32
CA VAL A 77 -4.20 -3.05 -3.68
C VAL A 77 -3.01 -3.26 -4.61
N ASP A 78 -2.96 -4.36 -5.36
CA ASP A 78 -1.86 -4.62 -6.30
C ASP A 78 -1.86 -3.58 -7.42
N ALA A 79 -3.03 -3.25 -7.97
CA ALA A 79 -3.17 -2.20 -8.98
C ALA A 79 -2.78 -0.81 -8.44
N LEU A 80 -3.07 -0.53 -7.15
CA LEU A 80 -2.67 0.72 -6.50
C LEU A 80 -1.15 0.79 -6.28
N MET A 81 -0.52 -0.30 -5.87
CA MET A 81 0.90 -0.36 -5.56
C MET A 81 1.79 -0.46 -6.81
N ALA A 82 1.29 -1.06 -7.90
CA ALA A 82 2.08 -1.34 -9.10
C ALA A 82 2.83 -0.13 -9.69
N PRO A 83 2.24 1.07 -9.89
CA PRO A 83 2.99 2.20 -10.44
C PRO A 83 4.11 2.69 -9.52
N TYR A 84 3.91 2.67 -8.22
CA TYR A 84 4.92 3.06 -7.23
C TYR A 84 6.05 2.02 -7.15
N GLY A 85 5.69 0.74 -7.14
CA GLY A 85 6.66 -0.36 -7.19
C GLY A 85 7.53 -0.30 -8.44
N ARG A 86 6.94 -0.08 -9.62
CA ARG A 86 7.69 0.09 -10.89
C ARG A 86 8.66 1.25 -10.83
N GLU A 87 8.25 2.39 -10.28
CA GLU A 87 9.11 3.56 -10.16
C GLU A 87 10.33 3.28 -9.28
N VAL A 88 10.12 2.69 -8.11
CA VAL A 88 11.19 2.34 -7.17
C VAL A 88 12.14 1.30 -7.78
N LEU A 89 11.60 0.23 -8.36
CA LEU A 89 12.41 -0.85 -8.96
C LEU A 89 13.21 -0.33 -10.16
N ALA A 90 12.62 0.53 -10.99
CA ALA A 90 13.31 1.18 -12.08
C ALA A 90 14.42 2.13 -11.61
N GLN A 91 14.23 2.84 -10.49
CA GLN A 91 15.27 3.68 -9.91
C GLN A 91 16.43 2.84 -9.39
N LEU A 92 16.17 1.75 -8.66
CA LEU A 92 17.20 0.84 -8.18
C LEU A 92 18.00 0.24 -9.34
N ALA A 93 17.33 -0.18 -10.41
CA ALA A 93 17.99 -0.74 -11.60
C ALA A 93 18.90 0.28 -12.30
N ARG A 94 18.50 1.55 -12.42
CA ARG A 94 19.30 2.60 -13.06
C ARG A 94 20.62 2.90 -12.35
N HIS A 95 20.68 2.72 -11.04
CA HIS A 95 21.89 2.93 -10.26
C HIS A 95 22.85 1.73 -10.27
N GLY A 96 22.62 0.75 -11.14
CA GLY A 96 23.47 -0.45 -11.27
C GLY A 96 23.44 -1.36 -10.04
N ALA A 97 22.57 -1.08 -9.09
CA ALA A 97 22.38 -1.91 -7.91
C ALA A 97 21.65 -3.20 -8.29
N ARG A 98 22.05 -4.32 -7.67
CA ARG A 98 21.24 -5.54 -7.74
C ARG A 98 19.91 -5.28 -7.04
N VAL A 99 18.81 -5.47 -7.74
CA VAL A 99 17.48 -5.40 -7.15
C VAL A 99 17.27 -6.64 -6.29
N VAL A 100 17.22 -6.44 -4.99
CA VAL A 100 16.97 -7.51 -4.01
C VAL A 100 15.53 -7.43 -3.58
N VAL A 101 14.80 -8.52 -3.80
CA VAL A 101 13.42 -8.71 -3.31
C VAL A 101 13.49 -9.70 -2.15
N MET A 102 12.99 -9.26 -1.02
CA MET A 102 12.91 -10.07 0.20
C MET A 102 11.48 -10.59 0.35
N ILE A 103 11.36 -11.86 0.71
CA ILE A 103 10.09 -12.49 1.11
C ILE A 103 10.14 -12.77 2.60
N ASP A 104 9.14 -12.30 3.31
CA ASP A 104 9.01 -12.52 4.75
C ASP A 104 7.59 -12.91 5.10
N GLN A 105 7.45 -13.79 6.08
CA GLN A 105 6.16 -14.14 6.66
C GLN A 105 6.11 -13.70 8.11
N SER A 106 5.05 -12.99 8.45
CA SER A 106 4.84 -12.50 9.81
C SER A 106 3.39 -12.70 10.25
N LYS A 107 3.21 -12.71 11.56
CA LYS A 107 1.88 -12.77 12.18
C LYS A 107 1.21 -11.40 12.06
N ALA A 108 0.07 -11.32 11.37
CA ALA A 108 -0.73 -10.11 11.26
C ALA A 108 -1.73 -9.97 12.41
N SER A 109 -2.26 -11.10 12.91
CA SER A 109 -3.12 -11.17 14.10
C SER A 109 -3.10 -12.60 14.66
N ASP A 110 -3.85 -12.87 15.74
CA ASP A 110 -3.94 -14.22 16.29
C ASP A 110 -4.51 -15.26 15.32
N ARG A 111 -5.23 -14.81 14.30
CA ARG A 111 -5.87 -15.67 13.30
C ARG A 111 -5.30 -15.53 11.89
N HIS A 112 -4.45 -14.52 11.65
CA HIS A 112 -3.99 -14.20 10.32
C HIS A 112 -2.46 -14.16 10.24
N GLN A 113 -1.95 -14.78 9.21
CA GLN A 113 -0.57 -14.65 8.77
C GLN A 113 -0.51 -13.74 7.53
N MET A 114 0.61 -13.07 7.34
CA MET A 114 0.88 -12.24 6.19
C MET A 114 2.21 -12.65 5.57
N VAL A 115 2.22 -12.88 4.27
CA VAL A 115 3.44 -12.92 3.48
C VAL A 115 3.61 -11.58 2.78
N MET A 116 4.79 -11.02 2.86
CA MET A 116 5.14 -9.73 2.28
C MET A 116 6.37 -9.85 1.40
N LEU A 117 6.31 -9.27 0.21
CA LEU A 117 7.46 -9.07 -0.66
C LEU A 117 7.86 -7.59 -0.63
N SER A 118 9.14 -7.35 -0.39
CA SER A 118 9.68 -6.01 -0.24
C SER A 118 10.95 -5.83 -1.06
N ALA A 119 11.15 -4.65 -1.64
CA ALA A 119 12.44 -4.28 -2.22
C ALA A 119 13.37 -3.75 -1.13
N ARG A 120 14.65 -4.15 -1.20
CA ARG A 120 15.68 -3.55 -0.37
C ARG A 120 16.08 -2.18 -0.94
N VAL A 121 15.86 -1.13 -0.15
CA VAL A 121 16.24 0.24 -0.48
C VAL A 121 17.19 0.75 0.61
N GLY A 122 18.50 0.71 0.32
CA GLY A 122 19.51 0.99 1.35
C GLY A 122 19.42 0.00 2.52
N GLY A 123 19.23 0.52 3.73
CA GLY A 123 19.06 -0.26 4.96
C GLY A 123 17.61 -0.60 5.31
N ARG A 124 16.63 -0.38 4.40
CA ARG A 124 15.21 -0.55 4.66
C ARG A 124 14.57 -1.51 3.67
N ALA A 125 13.46 -2.14 4.10
CA ALA A 125 12.56 -2.91 3.28
C ALA A 125 11.37 -2.01 2.87
N LEU A 126 11.12 -1.88 1.56
CA LEU A 126 9.95 -1.19 1.03
C LEU A 126 8.94 -2.22 0.56
N PRO A 127 7.76 -2.33 1.17
CA PRO A 127 6.71 -3.25 0.75
C PRO A 127 6.28 -3.01 -0.70
N LEU A 128 6.17 -4.08 -1.48
CA LEU A 128 5.72 -4.06 -2.87
C LEU A 128 4.39 -4.78 -3.05
N ALA A 129 4.28 -5.99 -2.48
CA ALA A 129 3.07 -6.80 -2.52
C ALA A 129 2.96 -7.64 -1.24
N TRP A 130 1.74 -7.98 -0.85
CA TRP A 130 1.48 -8.85 0.29
C TRP A 130 0.20 -9.65 0.12
N ARG A 131 0.12 -10.78 0.85
CA ARG A 131 -1.11 -11.58 0.99
C ARG A 131 -1.34 -11.85 2.46
N VAL A 132 -2.60 -11.78 2.86
CA VAL A 132 -3.04 -12.11 4.23
C VAL A 132 -3.95 -13.31 4.14
N LYS A 133 -3.72 -14.30 5.00
CA LYS A 133 -4.53 -15.53 5.06
C LYS A 133 -4.93 -15.81 6.50
N GLU A 134 -6.16 -16.24 6.68
CA GLU A 134 -6.62 -16.78 7.95
C GLU A 134 -6.05 -18.20 8.12
N THR A 135 -4.98 -18.30 8.89
CA THR A 135 -4.27 -19.54 9.20
C THR A 135 -3.41 -19.34 10.45
N GLN A 136 -3.19 -20.39 11.20
CA GLN A 136 -2.26 -20.41 12.34
C GLN A 136 -0.87 -20.91 11.94
N GLY A 137 -0.75 -21.54 10.77
CA GLY A 137 0.51 -22.07 10.25
C GLY A 137 1.14 -21.21 9.15
N ALA A 138 2.02 -21.81 8.40
CA ALA A 138 2.66 -21.14 7.27
C ALA A 138 1.65 -20.83 6.15
N ILE A 139 1.86 -19.70 5.49
CA ILE A 139 1.16 -19.37 4.24
C ILE A 139 1.63 -20.31 3.14
N GLY A 140 0.68 -20.88 2.39
CA GLY A 140 0.97 -21.83 1.35
C GLY A 140 1.67 -21.22 0.14
N PHE A 141 2.19 -22.10 -0.71
CA PHE A 141 2.92 -21.71 -1.93
C PHE A 141 2.04 -20.89 -2.90
N ALA A 142 0.74 -21.12 -2.92
CA ALA A 142 -0.17 -20.41 -3.83
C ALA A 142 -0.16 -18.90 -3.56
N GLU A 143 -0.33 -18.50 -2.31
CA GLU A 143 -0.33 -17.10 -1.91
C GLU A 143 1.05 -16.44 -2.05
N GLN A 144 2.12 -17.21 -1.77
CA GLN A 144 3.50 -16.73 -2.00
C GLN A 144 3.75 -16.47 -3.47
N ARG A 145 3.30 -17.38 -4.35
CA ARG A 145 3.42 -17.26 -5.80
C ARG A 145 2.63 -16.05 -6.32
N GLU A 146 1.39 -15.86 -5.88
CA GLU A 146 0.58 -14.70 -6.27
C GLU A 146 1.25 -13.37 -5.91
N ALA A 147 1.80 -13.27 -4.70
CA ALA A 147 2.53 -12.08 -4.28
C ALA A 147 3.80 -11.87 -5.12
N LEU A 148 4.54 -12.94 -5.43
CA LEU A 148 5.72 -12.88 -6.27
C LEU A 148 5.38 -12.47 -7.71
N GLU A 149 4.34 -13.03 -8.31
CA GLU A 149 3.86 -12.67 -9.65
C GLU A 149 3.50 -11.18 -9.73
N ALA A 150 2.85 -10.63 -8.69
CA ALA A 150 2.56 -9.20 -8.61
C ALA A 150 3.84 -8.35 -8.62
N VAL A 151 4.88 -8.76 -7.91
CA VAL A 151 6.18 -8.05 -7.91
C VAL A 151 6.92 -8.20 -9.24
N LEU A 152 6.94 -9.41 -9.82
CA LEU A 152 7.57 -9.65 -11.11
C LEU A 152 6.96 -8.78 -12.22
N ALA A 153 5.65 -8.56 -12.19
CA ALA A 153 4.95 -7.67 -13.12
C ALA A 153 5.32 -6.17 -12.96
N MET A 154 6.01 -5.80 -11.88
CA MET A 154 6.51 -4.44 -11.64
C MET A 154 7.95 -4.24 -12.11
N LEU A 155 8.70 -5.32 -12.36
CA LEU A 155 10.10 -5.24 -12.74
C LEU A 155 10.28 -4.62 -14.13
N PRO A 156 11.34 -3.83 -14.35
CA PRO A 156 11.76 -3.44 -15.69
C PRO A 156 12.05 -4.67 -16.55
N GLU A 157 11.79 -4.54 -17.86
CA GLU A 157 12.06 -5.60 -18.82
C GLU A 157 13.55 -6.01 -18.79
N GLY A 158 13.78 -7.32 -18.82
CA GLY A 158 15.14 -7.90 -18.80
C GLY A 158 15.84 -7.88 -17.43
N LEU A 159 15.19 -7.35 -16.39
CA LEU A 159 15.78 -7.36 -15.04
C LEU A 159 15.40 -8.64 -14.29
N THR A 160 16.42 -9.33 -13.76
CA THR A 160 16.24 -10.48 -12.87
C THR A 160 16.58 -10.07 -11.43
N PRO A 161 15.64 -10.10 -10.49
CA PRO A 161 15.91 -9.77 -9.10
C PRO A 161 16.64 -10.91 -8.39
N VAL A 162 17.32 -10.58 -7.31
CA VAL A 162 17.78 -11.56 -6.33
C VAL A 162 16.67 -11.74 -5.29
N LEU A 163 16.18 -12.96 -5.12
CA LEU A 163 15.22 -13.30 -4.09
C LEU A 163 15.95 -13.76 -2.82
N MET A 164 15.55 -13.20 -1.68
CA MET A 164 16.10 -13.55 -0.35
C MET A 164 14.97 -13.87 0.63
#